data_19bfdf57a6951a71a69f31677e9378c4
#
_entry.id   19bfdf57a6951a71a69f31677e9378c4
#
_cell.length_a   1.000
_cell.length_b   1.000
_cell.length_c   1.000
_cell.angle_alpha   90.00
_cell.angle_beta   90.00
_cell.angle_gamma   90.00
#
_symmetry.space_group_name_H-M   'P 1'
#
loop_
_entity.id
_entity.type
_entity.pdbx_description
1 polymer ?
#
loop_
_entity_poly.entity_id
_entity_poly.type
_entity_poly.pdbx_seq_one_letter_code
_entity_poly.pdbx_strand_id
1 'polypeptide(L)'
;NHTVNALCGADFYLSLNDLMEITGDGKYVEQDISVLHPLLIENTLSGGFSIYHESFRRFVLASLKDKKVDLERNVYGILADWLQKKPFFEFDKSFYYLTELLYKIKRDVDNIELIEKEFVLKSVSEGYSRKRIRMNLNCIIRSAGRIRNLVALATAGELLAMLDDMNEFDSTGEEYFQAICDIKGASKLNQLMQI
;
A
#
# COMPACT_ATOMS: atom_id res chain seq x y z
N ASN A 1 1.32 -22.06 -6.94
CA ASN A 1 2.28 -21.70 -5.89
C ASN A 1 1.96 -20.29 -5.37
N HIS A 2 1.67 -20.17 -4.06
CA HIS A 2 1.26 -18.91 -3.45
C HIS A 2 2.39 -17.88 -3.41
N THR A 3 3.65 -18.31 -3.21
CA THR A 3 4.84 -17.44 -3.21
C THR A 3 4.99 -16.71 -4.54
N VAL A 4 4.91 -17.45 -5.65
CA VAL A 4 4.99 -16.88 -7.01
C VAL A 4 3.83 -15.91 -7.25
N ASN A 5 2.62 -16.27 -6.83
CA ASN A 5 1.44 -15.42 -7.00
C ASN A 5 1.59 -14.10 -6.23
N ALA A 6 2.06 -14.16 -4.97
CA ALA A 6 2.30 -12.98 -4.16
C ALA A 6 3.36 -12.07 -4.80
N LEU A 7 4.50 -12.62 -5.22
CA LEU A 7 5.57 -11.86 -5.88
C LEU A 7 5.13 -11.26 -7.22
N CYS A 8 4.31 -11.98 -8.00
CA CYS A 8 3.79 -11.47 -9.26
C CYS A 8 2.68 -10.43 -9.09
N GLY A 9 1.95 -10.49 -7.99
CA GLY A 9 0.87 -9.52 -7.67
C GLY A 9 1.37 -8.25 -7.02
N ALA A 10 2.51 -8.31 -6.33
CA ALA A 10 3.07 -7.18 -5.61
C ALA A 10 3.87 -6.26 -6.56
N ASP A 11 3.59 -4.95 -6.49
CA ASP A 11 4.39 -3.91 -7.12
C ASP A 11 5.41 -3.29 -6.14
N PHE A 12 5.77 -4.07 -5.12
CA PHE A 12 6.69 -3.69 -4.04
C PHE A 12 7.50 -4.89 -3.56
N TYR A 13 8.56 -4.62 -2.78
CA TYR A 13 9.41 -5.67 -2.22
C TYR A 13 8.71 -6.38 -1.06
N LEU A 14 8.74 -7.70 -1.09
CA LEU A 14 8.25 -8.59 -0.03
C LEU A 14 9.43 -9.25 0.66
N SER A 15 9.56 -9.06 1.97
CA SER A 15 10.55 -9.79 2.76
C SER A 15 10.19 -11.26 2.89
N LEU A 16 11.15 -12.08 3.34
CA LEU A 16 10.87 -13.49 3.62
C LEU A 16 9.72 -13.65 4.63
N ASN A 17 9.72 -12.82 5.68
CA ASN A 17 8.65 -12.83 6.69
C ASN A 17 7.29 -12.45 6.09
N ASP A 18 7.23 -11.42 5.22
CA ASP A 18 5.99 -11.06 4.53
C ASP A 18 5.44 -12.23 3.72
N LEU A 19 6.32 -12.90 2.97
CA LEU A 19 5.94 -14.06 2.16
C LEU A 19 5.45 -15.23 3.02
N MET A 20 6.09 -15.49 4.16
CA MET A 20 5.65 -16.51 5.11
C MET A 20 4.27 -16.18 5.69
N GLU A 21 4.03 -14.93 6.06
CA GLU A 21 2.71 -14.48 6.55
C GLU A 21 1.61 -14.59 5.48
N ILE A 22 1.92 -14.21 4.23
CA ILE A 22 0.98 -14.26 3.11
C ILE A 22 0.62 -15.70 2.74
N THR A 23 1.61 -16.60 2.73
CA THR A 23 1.42 -17.99 2.26
C THR A 23 0.99 -18.94 3.36
N GLY A 24 1.29 -18.60 4.63
CA GLY A 24 1.07 -19.47 5.79
C GLY A 24 2.04 -20.67 5.89
N ASP A 25 3.08 -20.74 5.03
CA ASP A 25 3.99 -21.88 4.97
C ASP A 25 5.45 -21.46 4.76
N GLY A 26 6.18 -21.28 5.85
CA GLY A 26 7.57 -20.81 5.82
C GLY A 26 8.54 -21.74 5.11
N LYS A 27 8.36 -23.06 5.25
CA LYS A 27 9.31 -24.04 4.71
C LYS A 27 9.39 -24.02 3.18
N TYR A 28 8.24 -23.88 2.52
CA TYR A 28 8.20 -23.83 1.06
C TYR A 28 8.61 -22.48 0.52
N VAL A 29 8.41 -21.39 1.27
CA VAL A 29 8.81 -20.04 0.85
C VAL A 29 10.32 -19.96 0.61
N GLU A 30 11.15 -20.44 1.53
CA GLU A 30 12.62 -20.43 1.37
C GLU A 30 13.06 -21.22 0.14
N GLN A 31 12.47 -22.40 -0.07
CA GLN A 31 12.75 -23.23 -1.23
C GLN A 31 12.32 -22.51 -2.53
N ASP A 32 11.15 -21.92 -2.55
CA ASP A 32 10.64 -21.15 -3.70
C ASP A 32 11.55 -19.98 -4.03
N ILE A 33 11.97 -19.21 -3.04
CA ILE A 33 12.90 -18.06 -3.22
C ILE A 33 14.24 -18.56 -3.78
N SER A 34 14.78 -19.67 -3.27
CA SER A 34 16.02 -20.25 -3.79
C SER A 34 15.91 -20.60 -5.28
N VAL A 35 14.80 -21.21 -5.68
CA VAL A 35 14.56 -21.59 -7.09
C VAL A 35 14.32 -20.35 -7.97
N LEU A 36 13.62 -19.35 -7.46
CA LEU A 36 13.29 -18.13 -8.19
C LEU A 36 14.41 -17.09 -8.19
N HIS A 37 15.46 -17.29 -7.39
CA HIS A 37 16.54 -16.31 -7.20
C HIS A 37 17.06 -15.67 -8.50
N PRO A 38 17.27 -16.42 -9.61
CA PRO A 38 17.72 -15.81 -10.88
C PRO A 38 16.73 -14.84 -11.52
N LEU A 39 15.46 -14.85 -11.08
CA LEU A 39 14.37 -14.00 -11.60
C LEU A 39 13.99 -12.87 -10.62
N LEU A 40 14.64 -12.84 -9.46
CA LEU A 40 14.36 -11.87 -8.40
C LEU A 40 15.44 -10.79 -8.34
N ILE A 41 15.00 -9.61 -7.93
CA ILE A 41 15.89 -8.57 -7.42
C ILE A 41 15.69 -8.47 -5.92
N GLU A 42 16.80 -8.44 -5.19
CA GLU A 42 16.79 -8.27 -3.74
C GLU A 42 17.12 -6.81 -3.40
N ASN A 43 16.29 -6.21 -2.56
CA ASN A 43 16.61 -4.93 -1.94
C ASN A 43 17.44 -5.19 -0.68
N THR A 44 18.73 -4.91 -0.72
CA THR A 44 19.67 -5.15 0.38
C THR A 44 19.36 -4.32 1.64
N LEU A 45 18.66 -3.19 1.51
CA LEU A 45 18.29 -2.34 2.63
C LEU A 45 17.09 -2.86 3.39
N SER A 46 16.08 -3.39 2.68
CA SER A 46 14.85 -3.92 3.27
C SER A 46 14.82 -5.44 3.40
N GLY A 47 15.80 -6.14 2.82
CA GLY A 47 15.82 -7.61 2.75
C GLY A 47 14.63 -8.20 1.98
N GLY A 48 14.05 -7.43 1.07
CA GLY A 48 12.85 -7.83 0.33
C GLY A 48 13.14 -8.24 -1.11
N PHE A 49 12.27 -9.07 -1.67
CA PHE A 49 12.34 -9.60 -3.03
C PHE A 49 11.25 -9.01 -3.91
N SER A 50 11.57 -8.77 -5.16
CA SER A 50 10.63 -8.41 -6.21
C SER A 50 11.01 -9.11 -7.52
N ILE A 51 10.05 -9.28 -8.42
CA ILE A 51 10.31 -9.85 -9.76
C ILE A 51 11.11 -8.84 -10.57
N TYR A 52 12.28 -9.26 -11.06
CA TYR A 52 13.15 -8.43 -11.90
C TYR A 52 12.60 -8.26 -13.32
N HIS A 53 12.12 -9.36 -13.93
CA HIS A 53 11.66 -9.35 -15.31
C HIS A 53 10.14 -9.20 -15.40
N GLU A 54 9.67 -8.07 -15.87
CA GLU A 54 8.24 -7.83 -16.12
C GLU A 54 7.64 -8.87 -17.10
N SER A 55 8.41 -9.36 -18.06
CA SER A 55 7.99 -10.43 -18.96
C SER A 55 7.65 -11.72 -18.22
N PHE A 56 8.41 -12.07 -17.16
CA PHE A 56 8.10 -13.23 -16.33
C PHE A 56 6.80 -13.01 -15.53
N ARG A 57 6.62 -11.83 -14.94
CA ARG A 57 5.38 -11.45 -14.25
C ARG A 57 4.17 -11.61 -15.18
N ARG A 58 4.24 -11.04 -16.39
CA ARG A 58 3.18 -11.15 -17.39
C ARG A 58 2.91 -12.58 -17.82
N PHE A 59 3.96 -13.36 -18.02
CA PHE A 59 3.84 -14.79 -18.36
C PHE A 59 3.09 -15.56 -17.28
N VAL A 60 3.44 -15.37 -15.99
CA VAL A 60 2.77 -16.05 -14.88
C VAL A 60 1.31 -15.63 -14.80
N LEU A 61 1.01 -14.34 -14.84
CA LEU A 61 -0.36 -13.83 -14.77
C LEU A 61 -1.21 -14.30 -15.96
N ALA A 62 -0.65 -14.33 -17.18
CA ALA A 62 -1.32 -14.87 -18.35
C ALA A 62 -1.60 -16.38 -18.20
N SER A 63 -0.61 -17.16 -17.76
CA SER A 63 -0.75 -18.59 -17.51
C SER A 63 -1.83 -18.92 -16.45
N LEU A 64 -1.94 -18.11 -15.40
CA LEU A 64 -3.01 -18.24 -14.40
C LEU A 64 -4.39 -17.96 -15.03
N LYS A 65 -4.48 -16.93 -15.87
CA LYS A 65 -5.71 -16.55 -16.58
C LYS A 65 -6.15 -17.66 -17.55
N ASP A 66 -5.21 -18.24 -18.30
CA ASP A 66 -5.48 -19.38 -19.21
C ASP A 66 -6.00 -20.60 -18.46
N LYS A 67 -5.52 -20.81 -17.25
CA LYS A 67 -6.00 -21.87 -16.34
C LYS A 67 -7.31 -21.51 -15.63
N LYS A 68 -7.96 -20.38 -16.00
CA LYS A 68 -9.18 -19.87 -15.38
C LYS A 68 -9.05 -19.60 -13.88
N VAL A 69 -7.84 -19.32 -13.41
CA VAL A 69 -7.61 -18.90 -12.02
C VAL A 69 -8.08 -17.45 -11.87
N ASP A 70 -8.91 -17.21 -10.88
CA ASP A 70 -9.36 -15.87 -10.54
C ASP A 70 -8.18 -15.06 -9.98
N LEU A 71 -7.64 -14.14 -10.79
CA LEU A 71 -6.50 -13.30 -10.41
C LEU A 71 -6.88 -12.30 -9.32
N GLU A 72 -8.12 -11.78 -9.35
CA GLU A 72 -8.59 -10.82 -8.34
C GLU A 72 -8.55 -11.48 -6.96
N ARG A 73 -8.96 -12.73 -6.85
CA ARG A 73 -8.98 -13.47 -5.59
C ARG A 73 -7.61 -14.09 -5.24
N ASN A 74 -6.98 -14.78 -6.17
CA ASN A 74 -5.83 -15.66 -5.87
C ASN A 74 -4.46 -14.97 -5.97
N VAL A 75 -4.41 -13.73 -6.48
CA VAL A 75 -3.19 -12.95 -6.58
C VAL A 75 -3.33 -11.67 -5.77
N TYR A 76 -4.24 -10.80 -6.18
CA TYR A 76 -4.38 -9.49 -5.53
C TYR A 76 -5.16 -9.55 -4.20
N GLY A 77 -6.14 -10.48 -4.09
CA GLY A 77 -6.94 -10.66 -2.88
C GLY A 77 -6.11 -11.11 -1.69
N ILE A 78 -5.19 -12.07 -1.88
CA ILE A 78 -4.31 -12.54 -0.80
C ILE A 78 -3.39 -11.43 -0.27
N LEU A 79 -2.92 -10.54 -1.13
CA LEU A 79 -2.13 -9.37 -0.74
C LEU A 79 -2.98 -8.36 0.02
N ALA A 80 -4.19 -8.08 -0.47
CA ALA A 80 -5.11 -7.17 0.20
C ALA A 80 -5.51 -7.70 1.59
N ASP A 81 -5.83 -8.99 1.71
CA ASP A 81 -6.16 -9.64 2.98
C ASP A 81 -5.01 -9.60 3.99
N TRP A 82 -3.78 -9.76 3.51
CA TRP A 82 -2.58 -9.63 4.35
C TRP A 82 -2.37 -8.20 4.81
N LEU A 83 -2.46 -7.22 3.90
CA LEU A 83 -2.29 -5.80 4.22
C LEU A 83 -3.38 -5.26 5.16
N GLN A 84 -4.63 -5.75 5.03
CA GLN A 84 -5.72 -5.36 5.92
C GLN A 84 -5.53 -5.82 7.38
N LYS A 85 -4.74 -6.86 7.60
CA LYS A 85 -4.40 -7.32 8.96
C LYS A 85 -3.36 -6.44 9.65
N LYS A 86 -2.72 -5.54 8.91
CA LYS A 86 -1.71 -4.61 9.41
C LYS A 86 -2.35 -3.25 9.73
N PRO A 87 -1.81 -2.51 10.70
CA PRO A 87 -2.29 -1.16 10.98
C PRO A 87 -2.03 -0.25 9.78
N PHE A 88 -3.11 0.35 9.25
CA PHE A 88 -3.09 1.03 7.97
C PHE A 88 -2.11 2.20 7.92
N PHE A 89 -2.09 3.05 8.94
CA PHE A 89 -1.22 4.23 8.97
C PHE A 89 0.22 3.95 9.39
N GLU A 90 0.45 2.92 10.19
CA GLU A 90 1.75 2.62 10.79
C GLU A 90 2.59 1.66 9.96
N PHE A 91 1.95 0.88 9.09
CA PHE A 91 2.62 -0.07 8.22
C PHE A 91 2.68 0.48 6.79
N ASP A 92 3.84 0.95 6.39
CA ASP A 92 4.08 1.63 5.11
C ASP A 92 3.45 0.89 3.91
N LYS A 93 3.61 -0.42 3.81
CA LYS A 93 3.05 -1.18 2.69
C LYS A 93 1.53 -1.14 2.64
N SER A 94 0.85 -1.13 3.81
CA SER A 94 -0.61 -0.95 3.83
C SER A 94 -1.00 0.44 3.34
N PHE A 95 -0.34 1.47 3.83
CA PHE A 95 -0.62 2.83 3.39
C PHE A 95 -0.34 3.05 1.91
N TYR A 96 0.77 2.46 1.39
CA TYR A 96 1.16 2.65 0.00
C TYR A 96 0.36 1.80 -1.01
N TYR A 97 -0.20 0.65 -0.62
CA TYR A 97 -0.70 -0.29 -1.62
C TYR A 97 -2.12 -0.79 -1.38
N LEU A 98 -2.64 -0.75 -0.15
CA LEU A 98 -3.92 -1.37 0.18
C LEU A 98 -5.10 -0.74 -0.56
N THR A 99 -5.23 0.60 -0.56
CA THR A 99 -6.36 1.29 -1.19
C THR A 99 -6.45 1.00 -2.69
N GLU A 100 -5.30 0.91 -3.37
CA GLU A 100 -5.21 0.61 -4.79
C GLU A 100 -5.57 -0.85 -5.08
N LEU A 101 -5.07 -1.79 -4.26
CA LEU A 101 -5.41 -3.21 -4.37
C LEU A 101 -6.91 -3.43 -4.15
N LEU A 102 -7.49 -2.87 -3.09
CA LEU A 102 -8.92 -2.99 -2.81
C LEU A 102 -9.77 -2.42 -3.96
N TYR A 103 -9.37 -1.26 -4.50
CA TYR A 103 -10.04 -0.68 -5.67
C TYR A 103 -9.95 -1.58 -6.90
N LYS A 104 -8.77 -2.18 -7.15
CA LYS A 104 -8.50 -3.08 -8.28
C LYS A 104 -9.36 -4.34 -8.23
N ILE A 105 -9.52 -4.94 -7.04
CA ILE A 105 -10.33 -6.15 -6.84
C ILE A 105 -11.79 -5.86 -6.50
N LYS A 106 -12.23 -4.60 -6.62
CA LYS A 106 -13.61 -4.14 -6.39
C LYS A 106 -14.14 -4.40 -4.98
N ARG A 107 -13.25 -4.44 -3.99
CA ARG A 107 -13.62 -4.47 -2.57
C ARG A 107 -13.89 -3.05 -2.08
N ASP A 108 -14.88 -2.42 -2.67
CA ASP A 108 -15.16 -0.99 -2.49
C ASP A 108 -15.62 -0.66 -1.06
N VAL A 109 -16.35 -1.58 -0.42
CA VAL A 109 -16.79 -1.41 0.98
C VAL A 109 -15.58 -1.35 1.90
N ASP A 110 -14.66 -2.30 1.78
CA ASP A 110 -13.46 -2.34 2.61
C ASP A 110 -12.58 -1.09 2.38
N ASN A 111 -12.57 -0.58 1.14
CA ASN A 111 -11.78 0.60 0.82
C ASN A 111 -12.36 1.87 1.47
N ILE A 112 -13.69 2.02 1.49
CA ILE A 112 -14.31 3.19 2.16
C ILE A 112 -14.27 3.09 3.69
N GLU A 113 -14.17 1.90 4.27
CA GLU A 113 -14.00 1.70 5.71
C GLU A 113 -12.65 2.19 6.24
N LEU A 114 -11.67 2.39 5.36
CA LEU A 114 -10.38 2.98 5.72
C LEU A 114 -10.48 4.49 6.01
N ILE A 115 -11.60 5.15 5.60
CA ILE A 115 -11.74 6.58 5.78
C ILE A 115 -12.19 6.91 7.20
N GLU A 116 -11.49 7.85 7.82
CA GLU A 116 -11.85 8.42 9.10
C GLU A 116 -11.61 9.94 9.09
N LYS A 117 -12.24 10.67 10.01
CA LYS A 117 -12.13 12.13 10.06
C LYS A 117 -10.69 12.62 10.22
N GLU A 118 -9.87 11.86 10.89
CA GLU A 118 -8.47 12.17 11.16
C GLU A 118 -7.49 11.64 10.11
N PHE A 119 -8.01 11.09 8.99
CA PHE A 119 -7.21 10.43 7.96
C PHE A 119 -6.01 11.26 7.49
N VAL A 120 -6.23 12.53 7.16
CA VAL A 120 -5.17 13.45 6.70
C VAL A 120 -4.17 13.70 7.82
N LEU A 121 -4.66 14.03 9.03
CA LEU A 121 -3.78 14.33 10.17
C LEU A 121 -2.91 13.14 10.56
N LYS A 122 -3.51 11.95 10.67
CA LYS A 122 -2.75 10.70 10.94
C LYS A 122 -1.73 10.42 9.84
N SER A 123 -2.12 10.55 8.58
CA SER A 123 -1.20 10.33 7.46
C SER A 123 -0.01 11.28 7.50
N VAL A 124 -0.26 12.56 7.75
CA VAL A 124 0.80 13.56 7.85
C VAL A 124 1.68 13.31 9.07
N SER A 125 1.08 12.96 10.22
CA SER A 125 1.84 12.66 11.44
C SER A 125 2.74 11.43 11.30
N GLU A 126 2.40 10.49 10.41
CA GLU A 126 3.26 9.35 10.08
C GLU A 126 4.31 9.68 9.01
N GLY A 127 4.29 10.91 8.46
CA GLY A 127 5.30 11.40 7.52
C GLY A 127 5.00 11.06 6.06
N TYR A 128 3.78 10.66 5.73
CA TYR A 128 3.42 10.38 4.34
C TYR A 128 3.32 11.64 3.50
N SER A 129 3.81 11.57 2.27
CA SER A 129 3.75 12.70 1.34
C SER A 129 2.30 13.05 0.97
N ARG A 130 2.02 14.33 0.78
CA ARG A 130 0.71 14.83 0.34
C ARG A 130 0.23 14.16 -0.95
N LYS A 131 1.15 13.92 -1.88
CA LYS A 131 0.86 13.20 -3.11
C LYS A 131 0.31 11.81 -2.83
N ARG A 132 0.91 11.08 -1.88
CA ARG A 132 0.47 9.72 -1.53
C ARG A 132 -0.89 9.75 -0.81
N ILE A 133 -1.08 10.67 0.14
CA ILE A 133 -2.36 10.86 0.83
C ILE A 133 -3.47 11.12 -0.20
N ARG A 134 -3.25 12.03 -1.14
CA ARG A 134 -4.17 12.32 -2.24
C ARG A 134 -4.49 11.08 -3.10
N MET A 135 -3.50 10.25 -3.41
CA MET A 135 -3.71 9.02 -4.17
C MET A 135 -4.65 8.07 -3.43
N ASN A 136 -4.46 7.88 -2.13
CA ASN A 136 -5.32 7.04 -1.31
C ASN A 136 -6.75 7.59 -1.26
N LEU A 137 -6.93 8.88 -0.97
CA LEU A 137 -8.25 9.52 -0.98
C LEU A 137 -8.94 9.41 -2.34
N ASN A 138 -8.22 9.55 -3.44
CA ASN A 138 -8.78 9.37 -4.78
C ASN A 138 -9.23 7.92 -5.04
N CYS A 139 -8.52 6.90 -4.54
CA CYS A 139 -8.96 5.51 -4.62
C CYS A 139 -10.26 5.31 -3.83
N ILE A 140 -10.34 5.87 -2.63
CA ILE A 140 -11.54 5.82 -1.77
C ILE A 140 -12.73 6.53 -2.43
N ILE A 141 -12.52 7.73 -3.00
CA ILE A 141 -13.54 8.48 -3.75
C ILE A 141 -14.09 7.65 -4.91
N ARG A 142 -13.21 7.01 -5.68
CA ARG A 142 -13.62 6.16 -6.81
C ARG A 142 -14.43 4.95 -6.32
N SER A 143 -14.03 4.32 -5.21
CA SER A 143 -14.78 3.24 -4.57
C SER A 143 -16.15 3.71 -4.09
N ALA A 144 -16.21 4.84 -3.37
CA ALA A 144 -17.45 5.44 -2.89
C ALA A 144 -18.41 5.77 -4.05
N GLY A 145 -17.89 6.34 -5.14
CA GLY A 145 -18.64 6.62 -6.35
C GLY A 145 -19.21 5.36 -7.01
N ARG A 146 -18.43 4.28 -7.07
CA ARG A 146 -18.85 2.99 -7.65
C ARG A 146 -20.03 2.35 -6.91
N ILE A 147 -20.01 2.41 -5.58
CA ILE A 147 -21.11 1.86 -4.75
C ILE A 147 -22.14 2.92 -4.35
N ARG A 148 -22.02 4.16 -4.86
CA ARG A 148 -22.92 5.28 -4.59
C ARG A 148 -23.04 5.64 -3.11
N ASN A 149 -21.95 5.53 -2.35
CA ASN A 149 -21.91 5.94 -0.95
C ASN A 149 -21.62 7.44 -0.86
N LEU A 150 -22.69 8.24 -0.77
CA LEU A 150 -22.58 9.70 -0.75
C LEU A 150 -21.90 10.23 0.52
N VAL A 151 -22.04 9.55 1.65
CA VAL A 151 -21.40 9.96 2.90
C VAL A 151 -19.88 9.81 2.78
N ALA A 152 -19.40 8.65 2.37
CA ALA A 152 -17.96 8.43 2.15
C ALA A 152 -17.40 9.39 1.08
N LEU A 153 -18.19 9.67 0.02
CA LEU A 153 -17.80 10.61 -1.03
C LEU A 153 -17.62 12.03 -0.48
N ALA A 154 -18.59 12.50 0.32
CA ALA A 154 -18.52 13.83 0.94
C ALA A 154 -17.35 13.92 1.91
N THR A 155 -17.20 12.93 2.81
CA THR A 155 -16.08 12.91 3.78
C THR A 155 -14.73 12.92 3.07
N ALA A 156 -14.54 12.12 2.02
CA ALA A 156 -13.29 12.09 1.27
C ALA A 156 -13.03 13.41 0.52
N GLY A 157 -14.11 14.08 0.04
CA GLY A 157 -14.03 15.40 -0.57
C GLY A 157 -13.58 16.47 0.43
N GLU A 158 -14.14 16.47 1.64
CA GLU A 158 -13.72 17.36 2.72
C GLU A 158 -12.25 17.16 3.12
N LEU A 159 -11.81 15.89 3.22
CA LEU A 159 -10.41 15.56 3.52
C LEU A 159 -9.45 15.98 2.41
N LEU A 160 -9.87 15.92 1.14
CA LEU A 160 -9.07 16.46 0.03
C LEU A 160 -8.97 17.99 0.10
N ALA A 161 -10.07 18.67 0.38
CA ALA A 161 -10.06 20.13 0.56
C ALA A 161 -9.12 20.51 1.72
N MET A 162 -9.23 19.83 2.87
CA MET A 162 -8.31 20.02 3.99
C MET A 162 -6.84 19.80 3.58
N LEU A 163 -6.54 18.77 2.80
CA LEU A 163 -5.18 18.51 2.32
C LEU A 163 -4.69 19.62 1.37
N ASP A 164 -5.60 20.23 0.59
CA ASP A 164 -5.29 21.35 -0.31
C ASP A 164 -5.05 22.65 0.45
N ASP A 165 -5.88 22.96 1.44
CA ASP A 165 -5.72 24.12 2.30
C ASP A 165 -4.38 24.11 3.04
N MET A 166 -3.86 22.93 3.40
CA MET A 166 -2.51 22.79 3.96
C MET A 166 -1.39 23.24 3.00
N ASN A 167 -1.66 23.40 1.69
CA ASN A 167 -0.69 23.94 0.74
C ASN A 167 -0.52 25.47 0.87
N GLU A 168 -1.54 26.19 1.29
CA GLU A 168 -1.47 27.65 1.47
C GLU A 168 -0.61 28.03 2.69
N PHE A 169 -0.43 27.10 3.64
CA PHE A 169 0.42 27.25 4.82
C PHE A 169 1.91 26.92 4.59
N ASP A 170 2.32 26.55 3.37
CA ASP A 170 3.72 26.23 3.07
C ASP A 170 4.70 27.42 3.25
N SER A 171 4.20 28.65 3.40
CA SER A 171 5.02 29.80 3.80
C SER A 171 5.41 29.78 5.29
N THR A 172 4.80 28.91 6.10
CA THR A 172 5.07 28.71 7.55
C THR A 172 5.60 27.30 7.83
N GLY A 173 6.24 26.67 6.84
CA GLY A 173 6.77 25.31 6.94
C GLY A 173 7.64 25.04 8.17
N GLU A 174 8.38 26.06 8.65
CA GLU A 174 9.20 25.93 9.87
C GLU A 174 8.34 25.67 11.12
N GLU A 175 7.22 26.35 11.31
CA GLU A 175 6.34 26.16 12.47
C GLU A 175 5.67 24.78 12.47
N TYR A 176 5.28 24.30 11.29
CA TYR A 176 4.68 22.98 11.12
C TYR A 176 5.71 21.87 11.36
N PHE A 177 6.92 22.01 10.83
CA PHE A 177 8.03 21.09 11.11
C PHE A 177 8.40 21.10 12.58
N GLN A 178 8.40 22.27 13.24
CA GLN A 178 8.67 22.38 14.66
C GLN A 178 7.60 21.62 15.47
N ALA A 179 6.31 21.78 15.15
CA ALA A 179 5.23 21.07 15.82
C ALA A 179 5.34 19.54 15.67
N ILE A 180 5.73 19.04 14.50
CA ILE A 180 5.99 17.59 14.30
C ILE A 180 7.18 17.12 15.13
N CYS A 181 8.25 17.93 15.21
CA CYS A 181 9.41 17.65 16.05
C CYS A 181 9.06 17.56 17.53
N ASP A 182 8.21 18.46 17.99
CA ASP A 182 7.78 18.52 19.39
C ASP A 182 6.90 17.30 19.77
N ILE A 183 6.10 16.80 18.81
CA ILE A 183 5.20 15.67 19.03
C ILE A 183 5.92 14.30 18.89
N LYS A 184 6.81 14.15 17.93
CA LYS A 184 7.38 12.82 17.58
C LYS A 184 8.90 12.70 17.74
N GLY A 185 9.57 13.78 18.13
CA GLY A 185 11.03 13.83 18.30
C GLY A 185 11.83 13.89 16.97
N ALA A 186 13.07 14.34 17.08
CA ALA A 186 13.95 14.64 15.94
C ALA A 186 14.30 13.44 15.03
N SER A 187 14.04 12.21 15.47
CA SER A 187 14.37 11.00 14.71
C SER A 187 13.54 10.83 13.43
N LYS A 188 12.28 11.32 13.41
CA LYS A 188 11.44 11.28 12.19
C LYS A 188 11.69 12.42 11.22
N LEU A 189 12.33 13.49 11.65
CA LEU A 189 12.69 14.60 10.75
C LEU A 189 13.68 14.15 9.66
N ASN A 190 14.62 13.30 10.01
CA ASN A 190 15.59 12.76 9.05
C ASN A 190 14.93 11.89 7.96
N GLN A 191 13.78 11.25 8.25
CA GLN A 191 13.02 10.51 7.24
C GLN A 191 12.26 11.44 6.29
N LEU A 192 11.78 12.59 6.79
CA LEU A 192 11.05 13.58 5.98
C LEU A 192 11.98 14.43 5.09
N MET A 193 13.24 14.60 5.49
CA MET A 193 14.23 15.39 4.73
C MET A 193 15.01 14.57 3.68
N GLN A 194 14.79 13.25 3.59
CA GLN A 194 15.40 12.37 2.59
C GLN A 194 14.50 12.12 1.35
N ILE A 195 13.41 12.84 1.22
CA ILE A 195 12.53 12.90 0.05
C ILE A 195 12.88 14.19 -0.70
#